data_505b87f1b035aefe6fcfa91cfa698c9c
#
_entry.id   505b87f1b035aefe6fcfa91cfa698c9c
#
_cell.length_a   1.000
_cell.length_b   1.000
_cell.length_c   1.000
_cell.angle_alpha   90.00
_cell.angle_beta   90.00
_cell.angle_gamma   90.00
#
_symmetry.space_group_name_H-M   'P 1'
#
loop_
_entity.id
_entity.type
_entity.pdbx_description
1 polymer ?
#
loop_
_entity_poly.entity_id
_entity_poly.type
_entity_poly.pdbx_seq_one_letter_code
_entity_poly.pdbx_strand_id
1 'polypeptide(L)'
;LAGIHLLNFESGRYNEPAALGLGGVRDLIVLHWAKRQQGLLVAPGNPLGIQTLSDISRQEVTLAHRQPDAGAAQLLRCLLQGAAIEPSTLNWAANVSLSEDDLALSIAQGEADVGLGVEAAAHRQQLHFIPLIEESFDLVMHRRSYFEPAVQALISFARQERFIQRAGALQGYNVSDLGKVLYNA
;
A
#
# COMPACT_ATOMS: atom_id res chain seq x y z
N LEU A 1 8.05 -0.84 17.45
CA LEU A 1 7.19 -0.12 16.53
C LEU A 1 7.32 -0.74 15.15
N ALA A 2 6.19 -1.02 14.46
CA ALA A 2 6.14 -1.49 13.09
C ALA A 2 5.04 -0.77 12.30
N GLY A 3 5.28 -0.56 11.01
CA GLY A 3 4.25 -0.10 10.07
C GLY A 3 3.43 -1.30 9.60
N ILE A 4 2.11 -1.16 9.55
CA ILE A 4 1.18 -2.19 9.10
C ILE A 4 0.18 -1.60 8.11
N HIS A 5 -0.22 -2.40 7.12
CA HIS A 5 -1.19 -2.02 6.09
C HIS A 5 -1.83 -3.27 5.45
N LEU A 6 -2.29 -4.19 6.28
CA LEU A 6 -2.83 -5.47 5.84
C LEU A 6 -4.35 -5.43 5.76
N LEU A 7 -4.90 -5.69 4.58
CA LEU A 7 -6.33 -5.81 4.34
C LEU A 7 -6.82 -7.17 4.81
N ASN A 8 -7.83 -7.19 5.68
CA ASN A 8 -8.62 -8.38 5.93
C ASN A 8 -9.69 -8.48 4.84
N PHE A 9 -9.57 -9.49 3.98
CA PHE A 9 -10.47 -9.67 2.85
C PHE A 9 -11.93 -9.95 3.27
N GLU A 10 -12.13 -10.69 4.37
CA GLU A 10 -13.47 -11.06 4.84
C GLU A 10 -14.24 -9.85 5.39
N SER A 11 -13.58 -9.01 6.19
CA SER A 11 -14.21 -7.83 6.81
C SER A 11 -14.11 -6.56 5.96
N GLY A 12 -13.21 -6.53 4.96
CA GLY A 12 -12.88 -5.33 4.19
C GLY A 12 -12.13 -4.25 4.99
N ARG A 13 -11.63 -4.58 6.19
CA ARG A 13 -10.96 -3.63 7.08
C ARG A 13 -9.46 -3.83 7.08
N TYR A 14 -8.74 -2.73 7.27
CA TYR A 14 -7.29 -2.75 7.45
C TYR A 14 -6.88 -2.95 8.90
N ASN A 15 -5.77 -3.65 9.11
CA ASN A 15 -5.00 -3.70 10.35
C ASN A 15 -5.79 -4.18 11.58
N GLU A 16 -6.78 -5.05 11.38
CA GLU A 16 -7.53 -5.66 12.48
C GLU A 16 -6.60 -6.55 13.32
N PRO A 17 -6.48 -6.33 14.64
CA PRO A 17 -5.54 -7.08 15.48
C PRO A 17 -5.76 -8.59 15.44
N ALA A 18 -7.01 -9.05 15.34
CA ALA A 18 -7.33 -10.47 15.20
C ALA A 18 -6.78 -11.08 13.91
N ALA A 19 -6.93 -10.37 12.78
CA ALA A 19 -6.42 -10.81 11.47
C ALA A 19 -4.89 -10.81 11.40
N LEU A 20 -4.24 -9.97 12.21
CA LEU A 20 -2.78 -9.91 12.34
C LEU A 20 -2.21 -11.00 13.28
N GLY A 21 -3.04 -11.90 13.83
CA GLY A 21 -2.63 -12.83 14.86
C GLY A 21 -2.33 -12.16 16.22
N LEU A 22 -2.70 -10.90 16.37
CA LEU A 22 -2.46 -10.10 17.57
C LEU A 22 -3.66 -10.07 18.53
N GLY A 23 -4.75 -10.78 18.22
CA GLY A 23 -5.99 -10.75 19.01
C GLY A 23 -5.87 -11.23 20.46
N GLY A 24 -4.78 -11.92 20.81
CA GLY A 24 -4.45 -12.32 22.19
C GLY A 24 -3.32 -11.52 22.83
N VAL A 25 -2.71 -10.60 22.09
CA VAL A 25 -1.59 -9.79 22.59
C VAL A 25 -2.16 -8.61 23.37
N ARG A 26 -1.84 -8.55 24.67
CA ARG A 26 -2.18 -7.44 25.55
C ARG A 26 -1.17 -6.29 25.37
N ASP A 27 -1.57 -5.11 25.83
CA ASP A 27 -0.72 -3.91 25.81
C ASP A 27 -0.28 -3.47 24.41
N LEU A 28 -1.16 -3.59 23.42
CA LEU A 28 -0.96 -3.04 22.08
C LEU A 28 -1.68 -1.70 21.90
N ILE A 29 -1.03 -0.85 21.11
CA ILE A 29 -1.65 0.36 20.55
C ILE A 29 -1.43 0.39 19.05
N VAL A 30 -2.48 0.78 18.31
CA VAL A 30 -2.41 1.04 16.87
C VAL A 30 -2.75 2.51 16.66
N LEU A 31 -1.84 3.22 15.98
CA LEU A 31 -2.01 4.62 15.63
C LEU A 31 -2.19 4.76 14.13
N HIS A 32 -3.20 5.53 13.73
CA HIS A 32 -3.33 5.92 12.34
C HIS A 32 -2.14 6.78 11.92
N TRP A 33 -1.53 6.46 10.77
CA TRP A 33 -0.42 7.24 10.25
C TRP A 33 -0.79 7.97 8.97
N ALA A 34 -1.34 7.26 7.99
CA ALA A 34 -1.77 7.85 6.73
C ALA A 34 -2.79 6.96 6.03
N LYS A 35 -3.65 7.54 5.23
CA LYS A 35 -4.32 6.84 4.14
C LYS A 35 -3.53 7.03 2.85
N ARG A 36 -3.52 6.00 2.00
CA ARG A 36 -2.82 6.01 0.71
C ARG A 36 -3.72 5.46 -0.38
N GLN A 37 -3.66 6.04 -1.57
CA GLN A 37 -4.30 5.44 -2.74
C GLN A 37 -3.40 4.34 -3.31
N GLN A 38 -3.95 3.13 -3.40
CA GLN A 38 -3.38 1.99 -4.11
C GLN A 38 -4.14 1.78 -5.42
N GLY A 39 -3.40 1.44 -6.47
CA GLY A 39 -4.00 1.27 -7.79
C GLY A 39 -3.05 0.66 -8.79
N LEU A 40 -3.48 0.62 -10.04
CA LEU A 40 -2.65 0.14 -11.14
C LEU A 40 -1.81 1.28 -11.69
N LEU A 41 -0.51 1.03 -11.76
CA LEU A 41 0.47 1.87 -12.44
C LEU A 41 0.62 1.34 -13.86
N VAL A 42 0.50 2.22 -14.86
CA VAL A 42 0.67 1.85 -16.27
C VAL A 42 1.49 2.93 -17.00
N ALA A 43 2.05 2.58 -18.14
CA ALA A 43 2.84 3.51 -18.96
C ALA A 43 2.07 4.81 -19.25
N PRO A 44 2.78 5.94 -19.48
CA PRO A 44 2.14 7.22 -19.81
C PRO A 44 1.20 7.09 -21.00
N GLY A 45 0.00 7.69 -20.86
CA GLY A 45 -1.04 7.61 -21.88
C GLY A 45 -1.81 6.29 -21.90
N ASN A 46 -1.46 5.32 -21.05
CA ASN A 46 -2.14 4.04 -20.94
C ASN A 46 -2.35 3.33 -22.30
N PRO A 47 -1.27 2.96 -22.99
CA PRO A 47 -1.34 2.49 -24.37
C PRO A 47 -2.16 1.20 -24.54
N LEU A 48 -2.28 0.38 -23.49
CA LEU A 48 -3.07 -0.86 -23.49
C LEU A 48 -4.53 -0.63 -23.05
N GLY A 49 -4.93 0.60 -22.71
CA GLY A 49 -6.28 0.93 -22.30
C GLY A 49 -6.75 0.16 -21.04
N ILE A 50 -5.85 -0.08 -20.08
CA ILE A 50 -6.17 -0.73 -18.80
C ILE A 50 -7.03 0.21 -17.97
N GLN A 51 -8.19 -0.24 -17.49
CA GLN A 51 -9.12 0.55 -16.68
C GLN A 51 -9.51 -0.12 -15.38
N THR A 52 -9.45 -1.45 -15.36
CA THR A 52 -9.90 -2.26 -14.23
C THR A 52 -8.88 -3.34 -13.89
N LEU A 53 -9.01 -3.93 -12.71
CA LEU A 53 -8.19 -5.08 -12.32
C LEU A 53 -8.35 -6.26 -13.30
N SER A 54 -9.54 -6.45 -13.89
CA SER A 54 -9.77 -7.54 -14.85
C SER A 54 -8.94 -7.42 -16.13
N ASP A 55 -8.54 -6.21 -16.50
CA ASP A 55 -7.74 -5.99 -17.71
C ASP A 55 -6.32 -6.56 -17.62
N ILE A 56 -5.80 -6.80 -16.38
CA ILE A 56 -4.48 -7.42 -16.20
C ILE A 56 -4.44 -8.90 -16.61
N SER A 57 -5.61 -9.53 -16.80
CA SER A 57 -5.71 -10.94 -17.22
C SER A 57 -5.57 -11.12 -18.73
N ARG A 58 -5.45 -10.04 -19.49
CA ARG A 58 -5.23 -10.13 -20.94
C ARG A 58 -3.83 -10.70 -21.22
N GLN A 59 -3.73 -11.61 -22.19
CA GLN A 59 -2.48 -12.34 -22.49
C GLN A 59 -1.30 -11.43 -22.89
N GLU A 60 -1.61 -10.30 -23.52
CA GLU A 60 -0.62 -9.31 -23.92
C GLU A 60 -0.10 -8.43 -22.78
N VAL A 61 -0.72 -8.49 -21.58
CA VAL A 61 -0.36 -7.64 -20.44
C VAL A 61 0.64 -8.34 -19.54
N THR A 62 1.81 -7.74 -19.35
CA THR A 62 2.85 -8.22 -18.42
C THR A 62 2.72 -7.48 -17.09
N LEU A 63 2.55 -8.23 -15.99
CA LEU A 63 2.30 -7.70 -14.66
C LEU A 63 3.60 -7.69 -13.82
N ALA A 64 4.03 -6.49 -13.42
CA ALA A 64 5.08 -6.33 -12.41
C ALA A 64 4.59 -6.77 -11.03
N HIS A 65 5.47 -7.37 -10.23
CA HIS A 65 5.10 -7.86 -8.91
C HIS A 65 6.18 -7.60 -7.85
N ARG A 66 5.73 -7.49 -6.62
CA ARG A 66 6.57 -7.35 -5.42
C ARG A 66 6.91 -8.73 -4.85
N GLN A 67 7.94 -8.78 -3.99
CA GLN A 67 8.27 -9.98 -3.23
C GLN A 67 7.04 -10.48 -2.41
N PRO A 68 6.91 -11.81 -2.18
CA PRO A 68 5.68 -12.40 -1.62
C PRO A 68 5.26 -11.89 -0.24
N ASP A 69 6.21 -11.43 0.58
CA ASP A 69 6.01 -10.90 1.94
C ASP A 69 5.70 -9.39 1.96
N ALA A 70 5.78 -8.70 0.82
CA ALA A 70 5.40 -7.29 0.75
C ALA A 70 3.89 -7.11 0.92
N GLY A 71 3.48 -6.05 1.64
CA GLY A 71 2.06 -5.72 1.81
C GLY A 71 1.33 -5.49 0.49
N ALA A 72 1.98 -4.86 -0.50
CA ALA A 72 1.40 -4.69 -1.84
C ALA A 72 1.17 -6.04 -2.56
N ALA A 73 2.05 -7.04 -2.36
CA ALA A 73 1.84 -8.38 -2.91
C ALA A 73 0.66 -9.09 -2.21
N GLN A 74 0.48 -8.88 -0.91
CA GLN A 74 -0.67 -9.40 -0.18
C GLN A 74 -1.96 -8.72 -0.62
N LEU A 75 -1.94 -7.40 -0.78
CA LEU A 75 -3.09 -6.64 -1.29
C LEU A 75 -3.48 -7.12 -2.70
N LEU A 76 -2.50 -7.30 -3.60
CA LEU A 76 -2.78 -7.82 -4.94
C LEU A 76 -3.46 -9.19 -4.88
N ARG A 77 -2.98 -10.12 -4.03
CA ARG A 77 -3.63 -11.43 -3.85
C ARG A 77 -5.08 -11.30 -3.38
N CYS A 78 -5.34 -10.41 -2.41
CA CYS A 78 -6.70 -10.14 -1.95
C CYS A 78 -7.60 -9.59 -3.07
N LEU A 79 -7.11 -8.65 -3.87
CA LEU A 79 -7.86 -8.07 -4.98
C LEU A 79 -8.13 -9.09 -6.08
N LEU A 80 -7.13 -9.91 -6.45
CA LEU A 80 -7.30 -11.00 -7.42
C LEU A 80 -8.34 -12.02 -6.97
N GLN A 81 -8.29 -12.43 -5.70
CA GLN A 81 -9.28 -13.33 -5.11
C GLN A 81 -10.68 -12.74 -5.18
N GLY A 82 -10.84 -11.46 -4.82
CA GLY A 82 -12.13 -10.75 -4.88
C GLY A 82 -12.69 -10.62 -6.30
N ALA A 83 -11.81 -10.54 -7.30
CA ALA A 83 -12.18 -10.49 -8.71
C ALA A 83 -12.31 -11.88 -9.36
N ALA A 84 -12.11 -12.97 -8.61
CA ALA A 84 -12.06 -14.35 -9.11
C ALA A 84 -11.03 -14.55 -10.24
N ILE A 85 -9.88 -13.87 -10.15
CA ILE A 85 -8.76 -13.98 -11.10
C ILE A 85 -7.71 -14.93 -10.52
N GLU A 86 -7.43 -16.01 -11.26
CA GLU A 86 -6.43 -16.99 -10.86
C GLU A 86 -5.01 -16.46 -11.16
N PRO A 87 -4.10 -16.36 -10.17
CA PRO A 87 -2.74 -15.86 -10.38
C PRO A 87 -1.93 -16.62 -11.43
N SER A 88 -2.23 -17.91 -11.63
CA SER A 88 -1.58 -18.78 -12.62
C SER A 88 -1.93 -18.42 -14.07
N THR A 89 -2.97 -17.63 -14.31
CA THR A 89 -3.37 -17.16 -15.64
C THR A 89 -2.71 -15.86 -16.05
N LEU A 90 -2.01 -15.20 -15.12
CA LEU A 90 -1.39 -13.92 -15.35
C LEU A 90 0.01 -14.07 -15.95
N ASN A 91 0.37 -13.15 -16.84
CA ASN A 91 1.70 -13.07 -17.38
C ASN A 91 2.57 -12.18 -16.47
N TRP A 92 3.38 -12.81 -15.63
CA TRP A 92 4.23 -12.12 -14.66
C TRP A 92 5.53 -11.66 -15.28
N ALA A 93 5.99 -10.45 -14.94
CA ALA A 93 7.33 -10.00 -15.28
C ALA A 93 8.40 -10.93 -14.69
N ALA A 94 9.55 -11.06 -15.38
CA ALA A 94 10.62 -11.95 -14.97
C ALA A 94 11.30 -11.52 -13.66
N ASN A 95 11.36 -10.21 -13.41
CA ASN A 95 12.03 -9.63 -12.25
C ASN A 95 11.03 -9.28 -11.13
N VAL A 96 11.42 -9.58 -9.89
CA VAL A 96 10.67 -9.21 -8.69
C VAL A 96 11.13 -7.84 -8.22
N SER A 97 10.20 -6.89 -8.09
CA SER A 97 10.51 -5.55 -7.59
C SER A 97 10.64 -5.54 -6.05
N LEU A 98 11.69 -4.92 -5.53
CA LEU A 98 12.00 -4.89 -4.09
C LEU A 98 11.41 -3.68 -3.35
N SER A 99 10.97 -2.65 -4.08
CA SER A 99 10.33 -1.45 -3.52
C SER A 99 9.18 -0.97 -4.41
N GLU A 100 8.36 -0.05 -3.91
CA GLU A 100 7.30 0.62 -4.70
C GLU A 100 7.92 1.41 -5.88
N ASP A 101 9.06 2.06 -5.63
CA ASP A 101 9.76 2.81 -6.67
C ASP A 101 10.39 1.90 -7.73
N ASP A 102 10.89 0.74 -7.33
CA ASP A 102 11.45 -0.27 -8.21
C ASP A 102 10.38 -0.84 -9.16
N LEU A 103 9.19 -1.13 -8.61
CA LEU A 103 8.03 -1.55 -9.40
C LEU A 103 7.61 -0.47 -10.41
N ALA A 104 7.51 0.78 -9.97
CA ALA A 104 7.17 1.88 -10.87
C ALA A 104 8.23 2.09 -11.94
N LEU A 105 9.52 1.94 -11.58
CA LEU A 105 10.62 2.06 -12.53
C LEU A 105 10.59 0.96 -13.60
N SER A 106 10.29 -0.30 -13.24
CA SER A 106 10.20 -1.41 -14.21
C SER A 106 9.12 -1.14 -15.27
N ILE A 107 8.01 -0.51 -14.87
CA ILE A 107 6.95 -0.10 -15.81
C ILE A 107 7.43 1.08 -16.69
N ALA A 108 8.10 2.07 -16.09
CA ALA A 108 8.63 3.21 -16.84
C ALA A 108 9.67 2.79 -17.87
N GLN A 109 10.42 1.71 -17.62
CA GLN A 109 11.43 1.13 -18.51
C GLN A 109 10.85 0.14 -19.56
N GLY A 110 9.55 -0.18 -19.47
CA GLY A 110 8.89 -1.13 -20.36
C GLY A 110 9.22 -2.60 -20.07
N GLU A 111 9.73 -2.92 -18.89
CA GLU A 111 9.94 -4.31 -18.44
C GLU A 111 8.64 -4.98 -18.02
N ALA A 112 7.62 -4.19 -17.69
CA ALA A 112 6.26 -4.60 -17.44
C ALA A 112 5.28 -3.54 -17.94
N ASP A 113 4.02 -3.92 -18.17
CA ASP A 113 2.97 -3.04 -18.68
C ASP A 113 2.16 -2.42 -17.53
N VAL A 114 2.02 -3.15 -16.44
CA VAL A 114 1.19 -2.77 -15.28
C VAL A 114 1.75 -3.34 -13.98
N GLY A 115 1.42 -2.70 -12.87
CA GLY A 115 1.71 -3.21 -11.52
C GLY A 115 0.85 -2.54 -10.47
N LEU A 116 0.64 -3.21 -9.32
CA LEU A 116 -0.06 -2.63 -8.18
C LEU A 116 0.91 -1.84 -7.31
N GLY A 117 0.58 -0.57 -7.05
CA GLY A 117 1.40 0.29 -6.18
C GLY A 117 0.69 1.57 -5.76
N VAL A 118 1.42 2.41 -5.02
CA VAL A 118 0.89 3.68 -4.51
C VAL A 118 0.92 4.78 -5.58
N GLU A 119 -0.08 5.67 -5.56
CA GLU A 119 -0.18 6.80 -6.50
C GLU A 119 1.08 7.69 -6.52
N ALA A 120 1.70 7.91 -5.34
CA ALA A 120 2.91 8.69 -5.25
C ALA A 120 4.11 8.07 -6.03
N ALA A 121 4.19 6.74 -6.15
CA ALA A 121 5.21 6.08 -6.95
C ALA A 121 4.94 6.28 -8.45
N ALA A 122 3.69 6.15 -8.87
CA ALA A 122 3.28 6.46 -10.24
C ALA A 122 3.66 7.89 -10.62
N HIS A 123 3.33 8.86 -9.78
CA HIS A 123 3.61 10.27 -10.02
C HIS A 123 5.12 10.55 -10.14
N ARG A 124 5.97 9.94 -9.27
CA ARG A 124 7.43 10.13 -9.34
C ARG A 124 8.03 9.64 -10.65
N GLN A 125 7.47 8.58 -11.23
CA GLN A 125 7.92 8.00 -12.49
C GLN A 125 7.11 8.48 -13.71
N GLN A 126 6.24 9.49 -13.51
CA GLN A 126 5.38 10.06 -14.56
C GLN A 126 4.47 9.01 -15.26
N LEU A 127 4.09 7.99 -14.53
CA LEU A 127 3.17 6.94 -14.98
C LEU A 127 1.71 7.41 -14.87
N HIS A 128 0.83 6.78 -15.65
CA HIS A 128 -0.60 6.92 -15.45
C HIS A 128 -1.05 6.02 -14.29
N PHE A 129 -1.97 6.53 -13.46
CA PHE A 129 -2.46 5.84 -12.27
C PHE A 129 -3.96 5.59 -12.36
N ILE A 130 -4.38 4.36 -12.07
CA ILE A 130 -5.78 3.93 -12.06
C ILE A 130 -6.11 3.52 -10.62
N PRO A 131 -6.87 4.32 -9.85
CA PRO A 131 -7.15 4.05 -8.45
C PRO A 131 -8.03 2.81 -8.29
N LEU A 132 -7.68 1.95 -7.30
CA LEU A 132 -8.44 0.76 -6.96
C LEU A 132 -8.99 0.81 -5.54
N ILE A 133 -8.19 1.18 -4.55
CA ILE A 133 -8.57 1.14 -3.14
C ILE A 133 -7.78 2.16 -2.31
N GLU A 134 -8.44 2.72 -1.30
CA GLU A 134 -7.78 3.49 -0.25
C GLU A 134 -7.27 2.55 0.84
N GLU A 135 -5.97 2.59 1.12
CA GLU A 135 -5.27 1.77 2.10
C GLU A 135 -5.02 2.55 3.40
N SER A 136 -5.24 1.92 4.56
CA SER A 136 -4.80 2.46 5.85
C SER A 136 -3.39 1.98 6.16
N PHE A 137 -2.46 2.90 6.32
CA PHE A 137 -1.12 2.64 6.81
C PHE A 137 -1.03 3.11 8.27
N ASP A 138 -0.81 2.18 9.19
CA ASP A 138 -0.87 2.42 10.61
C ASP A 138 0.42 1.97 11.30
N LEU A 139 0.66 2.46 12.52
CA LEU A 139 1.78 2.07 13.36
C LEU A 139 1.27 1.22 14.52
N VAL A 140 1.83 0.03 14.67
CA VAL A 140 1.57 -0.86 15.82
C VAL A 140 2.80 -0.90 16.74
N MET A 141 2.55 -0.88 18.05
CA MET A 141 3.59 -0.97 19.06
C MET A 141 3.02 -1.46 20.41
N HIS A 142 3.90 -1.88 21.32
CA HIS A 142 3.51 -2.05 22.72
C HIS A 142 3.09 -0.71 23.31
N ARG A 143 2.06 -0.70 24.16
CA ARG A 143 1.53 0.52 24.78
C ARG A 143 2.60 1.29 25.54
N ARG A 144 3.48 0.61 26.27
CA ARG A 144 4.57 1.28 26.97
C ARG A 144 5.53 2.00 26.03
N SER A 145 5.80 1.43 24.85
CA SER A 145 6.67 2.05 23.85
C SER A 145 6.10 3.36 23.29
N TYR A 146 4.78 3.52 23.31
CA TYR A 146 4.16 4.79 22.96
C TYR A 146 4.67 5.95 23.79
N PHE A 147 4.97 5.73 25.09
CA PHE A 147 5.46 6.76 26.01
C PHE A 147 6.98 6.96 25.98
N GLU A 148 7.71 6.16 25.21
CA GLU A 148 9.16 6.32 25.07
C GLU A 148 9.49 7.64 24.35
N PRO A 149 10.56 8.35 24.78
CA PRO A 149 10.92 9.66 24.22
C PRO A 149 11.10 9.65 22.70
N ALA A 150 11.65 8.58 22.14
CA ALA A 150 11.85 8.45 20.68
C ALA A 150 10.53 8.40 19.92
N VAL A 151 9.51 7.66 20.43
CA VAL A 151 8.19 7.57 19.80
C VAL A 151 7.44 8.89 19.95
N GLN A 152 7.50 9.53 21.12
CA GLN A 152 6.89 10.85 21.33
C GLN A 152 7.53 11.91 20.44
N ALA A 153 8.86 11.86 20.23
CA ALA A 153 9.55 12.76 19.30
C ALA A 153 9.08 12.54 17.85
N LEU A 154 8.92 11.28 17.41
CA LEU A 154 8.37 10.95 16.09
C LEU A 154 6.96 11.52 15.90
N ILE A 155 6.07 11.30 16.88
CA ILE A 155 4.68 11.79 16.82
C ILE A 155 4.66 13.32 16.81
N SER A 156 5.46 13.96 17.66
CA SER A 156 5.57 15.42 17.72
C SER A 156 6.10 16.01 16.40
N PHE A 157 7.09 15.36 15.79
CA PHE A 157 7.59 15.75 14.47
C PHE A 157 6.53 15.61 13.37
N ALA A 158 5.79 14.49 13.38
CA ALA A 158 4.76 14.23 12.38
C ALA A 158 3.56 15.21 12.46
N ARG A 159 3.34 15.82 13.62
CA ARG A 159 2.32 16.88 13.82
C ARG A 159 2.78 18.27 13.40
N GLN A 160 4.04 18.45 13.04
CA GLN A 160 4.54 19.75 12.59
C GLN A 160 3.97 20.07 11.20
N GLU A 161 3.67 21.34 10.99
CA GLU A 161 3.11 21.82 9.73
C GLU A 161 3.97 21.43 8.52
N ARG A 162 5.30 21.54 8.64
CA ARG A 162 6.23 21.13 7.58
C ARG A 162 6.10 19.67 7.17
N PHE A 163 5.80 18.77 8.15
CA PHE A 163 5.56 17.36 7.84
C PHE A 163 4.23 17.17 7.13
N ILE A 164 3.17 17.81 7.64
CA ILE A 164 1.81 17.74 7.08
C ILE A 164 1.80 18.30 5.65
N GLN A 165 2.46 19.42 5.41
CA GLN A 165 2.61 20.00 4.06
C GLN A 165 3.38 19.05 3.13
N ARG A 166 4.48 18.46 3.61
CA ARG A 166 5.27 17.51 2.82
C ARG A 166 4.49 16.24 2.49
N ALA A 167 3.75 15.70 3.45
CA ALA A 167 2.90 14.53 3.25
C ALA A 167 1.73 14.83 2.31
N GLY A 168 1.08 15.98 2.45
CA GLY A 168 0.00 16.44 1.58
C GLY A 168 0.43 16.74 0.15
N ALA A 169 1.74 16.97 -0.08
CA ALA A 169 2.30 17.11 -1.43
C ALA A 169 2.53 15.76 -2.15
N LEU A 170 2.42 14.63 -1.43
CA LEU A 170 2.49 13.30 -2.02
C LEU A 170 1.11 12.92 -2.56
N GLN A 171 1.01 12.67 -3.85
CA GLN A 171 -0.24 12.26 -4.49
C GLN A 171 -0.79 11.01 -3.83
N GLY A 172 -2.10 11.02 -3.57
CA GLY A 172 -2.80 9.88 -2.97
C GLY A 172 -2.58 9.70 -1.46
N TYR A 173 -1.85 10.60 -0.77
CA TYR A 173 -1.69 10.56 0.68
C TYR A 173 -2.66 11.50 1.40
N ASN A 174 -3.23 11.01 2.50
CA ASN A 174 -4.04 11.79 3.42
C ASN A 174 -3.56 11.53 4.85
N VAL A 175 -3.15 12.58 5.56
CA VAL A 175 -2.64 12.53 6.93
C VAL A 175 -3.52 13.30 7.92
N SER A 176 -4.77 13.59 7.57
CA SER A 176 -5.70 14.37 8.40
C SER A 176 -5.96 13.74 9.78
N ASP A 177 -5.98 12.41 9.85
CA ASP A 177 -6.19 11.62 11.07
C ASP A 177 -4.89 11.12 11.72
N LEU A 178 -3.73 11.66 11.35
CA LEU A 178 -2.43 11.24 11.84
C LEU A 178 -2.35 11.28 13.38
N GLY A 179 -1.93 10.17 13.98
CA GLY A 179 -1.81 10.02 15.43
C GLY A 179 -3.10 9.69 16.16
N LYS A 180 -4.21 9.47 15.44
CA LYS A 180 -5.45 8.95 16.04
C LYS A 180 -5.24 7.51 16.51
N VAL A 181 -5.66 7.21 17.73
CA VAL A 181 -5.65 5.86 18.28
C VAL A 181 -6.79 5.06 17.66
N LEU A 182 -6.45 4.01 16.93
CA LEU A 182 -7.42 3.10 16.32
C LEU A 182 -7.73 1.90 17.22
N TYR A 183 -6.72 1.44 17.97
CA TYR A 183 -6.84 0.31 18.89
C TYR A 183 -5.97 0.52 20.12
N ASN A 184 -6.45 0.11 21.29
CA ASN A 184 -5.75 0.18 22.57
C ASN A 184 -6.27 -0.94 23.47
N ALA A 185 -5.50 -2.01 23.66
CA ALA A 185 -5.86 -3.18 24.50
C ALA A 185 -4.76 -3.51 25.51
#